data_02625faaaa130ecca23d4cd2defab9c7
#
_entry.id   02625faaaa130ecca23d4cd2defab9c7
#
_cell.length_a   1.000
_cell.length_b   1.000
_cell.length_c   1.000
_cell.angle_alpha   90.00
_cell.angle_beta   90.00
_cell.angle_gamma   90.00
#
_symmetry.space_group_name_H-M   'P 1'
#
loop_
_entity.id
_entity.type
_entity.pdbx_description
1 polymer ?
#
loop_
_entity_poly.entity_id
_entity_poly.type
_entity_poly.pdbx_seq_one_letter_code
_entity_poly.pdbx_strand_id
1 'polypeptide(L)'
;MNQVWDTALGGFGMKEDRETRENQNMGHGSGSNTVPKPGQGLPGRIPVPVILASQSPSRRSLLLDAGIRPAISVSHVDEDAALDTAAQELGTGPGQIPAPQRVQILADAKAFAVAQVYSNIHAAVLSSTGDIEYCRPFGLDAAGGSGSGSPGSVLTRETLKSYLDAHPGLAASAALYGAGPVIIGSDSLFEISGDIYGKPHTPETARLRLQQMRGVGGVLWTGHTVTDLFTGKVQRAVSKSAVHFADYTDDDIDSYIATGEPLEVAGCFTLEGIGSAFISSVEGSPSGVMGLSIPHVKKLVNSLGLEWRDLWNMAKSRSAQEQGSRDYLSGQDRRAAAEVPDDNITQPGDGWIPCVCGHKHWGLNGAAGVMLVRTDPGTGRPTHIVMQHRAAWSAEGGTWGIPGGALSDGENAVEGALRESWEEAGIPAGDIQVIGAYREDHGPWSYTTVIAREKPGCRVEPYTRDDESSEILWIPVDKIPDIRLLSAFRHDWPYFSQLIGRLTAEGTHTDTREAGE
;
A
#
# COMPACT_ATOMS: atom_id res chain seq x y z
N MET A 1 18.71 0.56 -20.16
CA MET A 1 17.56 0.06 -19.34
C MET A 1 17.74 -1.36 -18.83
N ASN A 2 18.19 -2.34 -19.62
CA ASN A 2 18.32 -3.73 -19.12
C ASN A 2 19.47 -4.00 -18.14
N GLN A 3 20.53 -3.20 -18.10
CA GLN A 3 21.69 -3.46 -17.24
C GLN A 3 21.61 -2.88 -15.82
N VAL A 4 20.76 -1.88 -15.58
CA VAL A 4 20.59 -1.27 -14.23
C VAL A 4 19.66 -2.11 -13.34
N TRP A 5 18.79 -2.91 -13.95
CA TRP A 5 17.77 -3.70 -13.25
C TRP A 5 18.21 -5.13 -12.91
N ASP A 6 19.21 -5.69 -13.63
CA ASP A 6 19.78 -7.00 -13.30
C ASP A 6 20.54 -7.01 -11.96
N THR A 7 20.93 -5.84 -11.45
CA THR A 7 21.65 -5.73 -10.18
C THR A 7 20.71 -5.50 -8.98
N ALA A 8 19.50 -5.01 -9.20
CA ALA A 8 18.54 -4.73 -8.12
C ALA A 8 17.61 -5.91 -7.79
N LEU A 9 17.42 -6.84 -8.73
CA LEU A 9 16.64 -8.06 -8.55
C LEU A 9 17.55 -9.29 -8.50
N GLY A 10 18.63 -9.22 -7.73
CA GLY A 10 19.63 -10.26 -7.57
C GLY A 10 19.04 -11.63 -7.27
N GLY A 11 18.97 -12.46 -8.31
CA GLY A 11 19.15 -13.88 -8.21
C GLY A 11 18.11 -14.72 -7.49
N PHE A 12 16.88 -14.84 -7.99
CA PHE A 12 16.08 -16.04 -7.77
C PHE A 12 16.37 -17.05 -8.88
N GLY A 13 17.52 -17.74 -8.76
CA GLY A 13 17.87 -18.87 -9.62
C GLY A 13 17.08 -20.11 -9.21
N MET A 14 15.92 -20.35 -9.80
CA MET A 14 15.38 -21.70 -9.92
C MET A 14 15.94 -22.33 -11.20
N LYS A 15 16.68 -23.43 -11.04
CA LYS A 15 17.12 -24.28 -12.14
C LYS A 15 15.91 -24.78 -12.92
N GLU A 16 15.96 -24.59 -14.25
CA GLU A 16 15.05 -25.24 -15.18
C GLU A 16 15.32 -26.75 -15.18
N ASP A 17 14.41 -27.53 -14.62
CA ASP A 17 14.24 -28.92 -15.01
C ASP A 17 13.03 -29.00 -15.94
N ARG A 18 13.38 -29.09 -17.25
CA ARG A 18 12.41 -29.45 -18.29
C ARG A 18 12.15 -30.94 -18.20
N GLU A 19 11.02 -31.34 -17.68
CA GLU A 19 10.43 -32.63 -18.00
C GLU A 19 9.00 -32.46 -18.53
N THR A 20 8.86 -33.01 -19.73
CA THR A 20 7.66 -33.22 -20.53
C THR A 20 6.49 -33.80 -19.72
N ARG A 21 5.35 -33.11 -19.72
CA ARG A 21 4.05 -33.72 -19.35
C ARG A 21 3.20 -33.94 -20.59
N GLU A 22 3.15 -35.21 -20.97
CA GLU A 22 2.16 -35.75 -21.88
C GLU A 22 0.73 -35.69 -21.31
N ASN A 23 -0.21 -35.50 -22.23
CA ASN A 23 -1.64 -35.54 -22.07
C ASN A 23 -2.13 -36.71 -21.21
N GLN A 24 -2.96 -36.43 -20.22
CA GLN A 24 -3.97 -37.37 -19.74
C GLN A 24 -5.35 -36.75 -19.70
N ASN A 25 -6.24 -37.49 -20.27
CA ASN A 25 -7.58 -37.27 -20.76
C ASN A 25 -8.62 -37.17 -19.63
N MET A 26 -9.56 -36.28 -19.83
CA MET A 26 -10.96 -36.15 -19.50
C MET A 26 -11.65 -37.21 -18.63
N GLY A 27 -12.23 -36.73 -17.53
CA GLY A 27 -13.36 -37.29 -16.86
C GLY A 27 -14.51 -36.27 -16.80
N HIS A 28 -15.59 -36.49 -17.55
CA HIS A 28 -16.83 -35.70 -17.47
C HIS A 28 -17.53 -35.94 -16.13
N GLY A 29 -17.45 -34.98 -15.21
CA GLY A 29 -18.34 -34.87 -14.06
C GLY A 29 -19.34 -33.74 -14.31
N SER A 30 -20.61 -34.04 -14.41
CA SER A 30 -21.74 -33.09 -14.51
C SER A 30 -21.91 -32.36 -13.17
N GLY A 31 -21.16 -31.28 -12.96
CA GLY A 31 -21.36 -30.32 -11.88
C GLY A 31 -22.20 -29.14 -12.36
N SER A 32 -23.29 -28.85 -11.70
CA SER A 32 -24.16 -27.71 -11.96
C SER A 32 -23.36 -26.41 -11.96
N ASN A 33 -23.18 -25.77 -13.13
CA ASN A 33 -22.62 -24.44 -13.29
C ASN A 33 -23.60 -23.38 -12.73
N THR A 34 -23.61 -23.20 -11.42
CA THR A 34 -24.21 -22.00 -10.83
C THR A 34 -23.15 -20.89 -10.89
N VAL A 35 -23.36 -19.94 -11.80
CA VAL A 35 -22.59 -18.69 -11.83
C VAL A 35 -22.72 -18.02 -10.46
N PRO A 36 -21.63 -17.74 -9.73
CA PRO A 36 -21.70 -17.05 -8.44
C PRO A 36 -22.34 -15.67 -8.62
N LYS A 37 -23.24 -15.32 -7.70
CA LYS A 37 -23.84 -13.97 -7.69
C LYS A 37 -22.75 -12.93 -7.43
N PRO A 38 -22.84 -11.72 -8.02
CA PRO A 38 -21.95 -10.63 -7.72
C PRO A 38 -21.89 -10.39 -6.19
N GLY A 39 -20.68 -10.41 -5.61
CA GLY A 39 -20.48 -10.25 -4.16
C GLY A 39 -20.11 -11.54 -3.40
N GLN A 40 -20.04 -12.71 -4.05
CA GLN A 40 -19.51 -13.93 -3.42
C GLN A 40 -18.19 -14.29 -4.08
N GLY A 41 -17.08 -14.09 -3.36
CA GLY A 41 -15.78 -14.65 -3.76
C GLY A 41 -15.93 -16.15 -4.02
N LEU A 42 -15.18 -16.68 -4.98
CA LEU A 42 -15.17 -18.12 -5.26
C LEU A 42 -14.73 -18.85 -3.98
N PRO A 43 -15.53 -19.80 -3.45
CA PRO A 43 -15.18 -20.48 -2.20
C PRO A 43 -13.81 -21.15 -2.32
N GLY A 44 -12.88 -20.80 -1.43
CA GLY A 44 -11.57 -21.45 -1.31
C GLY A 44 -10.44 -20.89 -2.18
N ARG A 45 -10.65 -19.80 -2.94
CA ARG A 45 -9.58 -19.11 -3.67
C ARG A 45 -9.04 -17.92 -2.85
N ILE A 46 -7.73 -17.86 -2.69
CA ILE A 46 -7.03 -16.68 -2.16
C ILE A 46 -6.86 -15.70 -3.33
N PRO A 47 -7.41 -14.47 -3.27
CA PRO A 47 -7.20 -13.49 -4.33
C PRO A 47 -5.73 -13.11 -4.43
N VAL A 48 -5.27 -12.81 -5.66
CA VAL A 48 -3.95 -12.20 -5.88
C VAL A 48 -4.03 -10.74 -5.42
N PRO A 49 -3.20 -10.30 -4.47
CA PRO A 49 -3.21 -8.90 -4.03
C PRO A 49 -2.82 -7.96 -5.17
N VAL A 50 -3.50 -6.82 -5.25
CA VAL A 50 -3.22 -5.75 -6.20
C VAL A 50 -2.77 -4.51 -5.44
N ILE A 51 -1.64 -3.95 -5.85
CA ILE A 51 -1.07 -2.72 -5.30
C ILE A 51 -1.12 -1.66 -6.39
N LEU A 52 -1.85 -0.57 -6.15
CA LEU A 52 -1.93 0.55 -7.08
C LEU A 52 -0.90 1.61 -6.71
N ALA A 53 0.08 1.83 -7.59
CA ALA A 53 1.13 2.84 -7.42
C ALA A 53 0.62 4.25 -7.77
N SER A 54 -0.50 4.66 -7.18
CA SER A 54 -1.14 5.96 -7.45
C SER A 54 -2.11 6.33 -6.34
N GLN A 55 -2.13 7.61 -5.97
CA GLN A 55 -3.13 8.17 -5.05
C GLN A 55 -4.41 8.65 -5.76
N SER A 56 -4.53 8.51 -7.09
CA SER A 56 -5.67 9.01 -7.86
C SER A 56 -6.98 8.31 -7.46
N PRO A 57 -7.99 9.04 -6.97
CA PRO A 57 -9.29 8.48 -6.61
C PRO A 57 -9.99 7.82 -7.79
N SER A 58 -9.90 8.39 -9.00
CA SER A 58 -10.50 7.86 -10.22
C SER A 58 -9.92 6.49 -10.58
N ARG A 59 -8.58 6.33 -10.53
CA ARG A 59 -7.93 5.03 -10.79
C ARG A 59 -8.33 3.97 -9.78
N ARG A 60 -8.42 4.35 -8.50
CA ARG A 60 -8.91 3.47 -7.43
C ARG A 60 -10.37 3.05 -7.68
N SER A 61 -11.25 4.01 -7.99
CA SER A 61 -12.66 3.73 -8.27
C SER A 61 -12.84 2.75 -9.44
N LEU A 62 -12.06 2.91 -10.51
CA LEU A 62 -12.10 1.99 -11.66
C LEU A 62 -11.75 0.55 -11.28
N LEU A 63 -10.78 0.32 -10.40
CA LEU A 63 -10.46 -1.01 -9.91
C LEU A 63 -11.57 -1.56 -9.00
N LEU A 64 -12.12 -0.74 -8.12
CA LEU A 64 -13.24 -1.11 -7.24
C LEU A 64 -14.47 -1.53 -8.08
N ASP A 65 -14.81 -0.75 -9.10
CA ASP A 65 -15.93 -1.04 -10.01
C ASP A 65 -15.68 -2.31 -10.85
N ALA A 66 -14.39 -2.63 -11.08
CA ALA A 66 -13.98 -3.88 -11.73
C ALA A 66 -13.87 -5.10 -10.78
N GLY A 67 -14.28 -4.95 -9.51
CA GLY A 67 -14.28 -6.01 -8.50
C GLY A 67 -12.95 -6.23 -7.78
N ILE A 68 -12.03 -5.27 -7.89
CA ILE A 68 -10.69 -5.32 -7.31
C ILE A 68 -10.53 -4.18 -6.31
N ARG A 69 -10.32 -4.51 -5.05
CA ARG A 69 -9.93 -3.55 -4.01
C ARG A 69 -8.41 -3.52 -3.90
N PRO A 70 -7.72 -2.52 -4.45
CA PRO A 70 -6.28 -2.44 -4.40
C PRO A 70 -5.79 -1.90 -3.05
N ALA A 71 -4.61 -2.34 -2.61
CA ALA A 71 -3.81 -1.55 -1.69
C ALA A 71 -3.25 -0.34 -2.43
N ILE A 72 -3.21 0.81 -1.77
CA ILE A 72 -2.69 2.05 -2.36
C ILE A 72 -1.30 2.28 -1.78
N SER A 73 -0.31 2.41 -2.65
CA SER A 73 1.05 2.79 -2.26
C SER A 73 1.53 3.94 -3.15
N VAL A 74 1.71 5.10 -2.55
CA VAL A 74 2.11 6.30 -3.30
C VAL A 74 3.59 6.19 -3.66
N SER A 75 3.90 6.35 -4.95
CA SER A 75 5.25 6.14 -5.47
C SER A 75 6.25 7.24 -5.09
N HIS A 76 5.77 8.46 -4.82
CA HIS A 76 6.59 9.65 -4.57
C HIS A 76 7.72 9.88 -5.60
N VAL A 77 7.47 9.51 -6.86
CA VAL A 77 8.42 9.69 -7.96
C VAL A 77 8.50 11.17 -8.32
N ASP A 78 9.72 11.69 -8.46
CA ASP A 78 9.98 12.97 -9.12
C ASP A 78 9.82 12.76 -10.63
N GLU A 79 8.67 13.20 -11.16
CA GLU A 79 8.27 12.98 -12.55
C GLU A 79 9.19 13.74 -13.52
N ASP A 80 9.64 14.94 -13.15
CA ASP A 80 10.54 15.73 -13.97
C ASP A 80 11.92 15.08 -14.03
N ALA A 81 12.48 14.65 -12.91
CA ALA A 81 13.75 13.93 -12.86
C ALA A 81 13.69 12.60 -13.66
N ALA A 82 12.56 11.88 -13.62
CA ALA A 82 12.37 10.66 -14.40
C ALA A 82 12.37 10.94 -15.91
N LEU A 83 11.71 12.02 -16.35
CA LEU A 83 11.68 12.43 -17.75
C LEU A 83 13.04 12.98 -18.22
N ASP A 84 13.76 13.73 -17.39
CA ASP A 84 15.10 14.23 -17.69
C ASP A 84 16.09 13.07 -17.89
N THR A 85 16.03 12.06 -17.02
CA THR A 85 16.86 10.85 -17.14
C THR A 85 16.56 10.13 -18.46
N ALA A 86 15.29 9.92 -18.76
CA ALA A 86 14.89 9.26 -20.00
C ALA A 86 15.28 10.07 -21.25
N ALA A 87 15.19 11.40 -21.20
CA ALA A 87 15.60 12.28 -22.29
C ALA A 87 17.10 12.18 -22.56
N GLN A 88 17.93 12.11 -21.53
CA GLN A 88 19.38 11.90 -21.65
C GLN A 88 19.70 10.55 -22.33
N GLU A 89 19.00 9.47 -21.92
CA GLU A 89 19.17 8.13 -22.52
C GLU A 89 18.75 8.11 -23.99
N LEU A 90 17.70 8.85 -24.36
CA LEU A 90 17.19 8.96 -25.73
C LEU A 90 17.99 9.95 -26.60
N GLY A 91 18.90 10.74 -26.02
CA GLY A 91 19.66 11.77 -26.72
C GLY A 91 18.78 12.93 -27.19
N THR A 92 17.74 13.29 -26.46
CA THR A 92 16.75 14.32 -26.79
C THR A 92 16.50 15.26 -25.61
N GLY A 93 15.73 16.32 -25.80
CA GLY A 93 15.24 17.14 -24.69
C GLY A 93 13.96 16.55 -24.07
N PRO A 94 13.71 16.75 -22.76
CA PRO A 94 12.52 16.18 -22.10
C PRO A 94 11.21 16.64 -22.74
N GLY A 95 11.12 17.88 -23.24
CA GLY A 95 9.96 18.38 -23.97
C GLY A 95 9.76 17.75 -25.37
N GLN A 96 10.75 17.05 -25.91
CA GLN A 96 10.69 16.40 -27.22
C GLN A 96 10.27 14.91 -27.13
N ILE A 97 10.12 14.35 -25.93
CA ILE A 97 9.62 12.99 -25.77
C ILE A 97 8.14 12.96 -26.15
N PRO A 98 7.72 12.13 -27.11
CA PRO A 98 6.31 12.04 -27.52
C PRO A 98 5.38 11.63 -26.36
N ALA A 99 4.15 12.14 -26.32
CA ALA A 99 3.17 11.89 -25.27
C ALA A 99 3.00 10.40 -24.90
N PRO A 100 2.88 9.43 -25.85
CA PRO A 100 2.76 8.01 -25.51
C PRO A 100 4.01 7.44 -24.83
N GLN A 101 5.21 7.97 -25.14
CA GLN A 101 6.44 7.55 -24.45
C GLN A 101 6.53 8.16 -23.05
N ARG A 102 6.15 9.44 -22.88
CA ARG A 102 6.14 10.12 -21.57
C ARG A 102 5.26 9.38 -20.56
N VAL A 103 4.01 9.07 -20.93
CA VAL A 103 3.10 8.36 -20.01
C VAL A 103 3.60 6.96 -19.67
N GLN A 104 4.30 6.29 -20.59
CA GLN A 104 4.88 4.98 -20.31
C GLN A 104 6.08 5.08 -19.36
N ILE A 105 6.96 6.06 -19.57
CA ILE A 105 8.11 6.31 -18.67
C ILE A 105 7.64 6.57 -17.25
N LEU A 106 6.63 7.44 -17.09
CA LEU A 106 6.09 7.77 -15.78
C LEU A 106 5.34 6.60 -15.13
N ALA A 107 4.59 5.82 -15.91
CA ALA A 107 3.95 4.60 -15.42
C ALA A 107 4.98 3.56 -14.95
N ASP A 108 6.10 3.39 -15.68
CA ASP A 108 7.22 2.54 -15.30
C ASP A 108 7.85 3.03 -13.98
N ALA A 109 8.20 4.30 -13.91
CA ALA A 109 8.83 4.88 -12.72
C ALA A 109 7.98 4.67 -11.47
N LYS A 110 6.66 4.92 -11.56
CA LYS A 110 5.72 4.71 -10.45
C LYS A 110 5.62 3.24 -10.03
N ALA A 111 5.47 2.33 -10.98
CA ALA A 111 5.40 0.89 -10.68
C ALA A 111 6.69 0.38 -10.04
N PHE A 112 7.85 0.79 -10.55
CA PHE A 112 9.14 0.31 -10.06
C PHE A 112 9.50 0.88 -8.69
N ALA A 113 9.19 2.14 -8.41
CA ALA A 113 9.39 2.72 -7.08
C ALA A 113 8.64 1.92 -6.01
N VAL A 114 7.36 1.59 -6.27
CA VAL A 114 6.55 0.76 -5.35
C VAL A 114 7.07 -0.68 -5.29
N ALA A 115 7.44 -1.28 -6.43
CA ALA A 115 8.01 -2.62 -6.46
C ALA A 115 9.29 -2.72 -5.61
N GLN A 116 10.13 -1.68 -5.63
CA GLN A 116 11.34 -1.63 -4.81
C GLN A 116 11.02 -1.63 -3.30
N VAL A 117 10.01 -0.86 -2.88
CA VAL A 117 9.56 -0.83 -1.47
C VAL A 117 9.15 -2.23 -1.02
N TYR A 118 8.25 -2.88 -1.76
CA TYR A 118 7.75 -4.22 -1.41
C TYR A 118 8.81 -5.31 -1.53
N SER A 119 9.76 -5.18 -2.46
CA SER A 119 10.92 -6.08 -2.54
C SER A 119 11.82 -5.95 -1.30
N ASN A 120 12.04 -4.74 -0.81
CA ASN A 120 12.78 -4.49 0.43
C ASN A 120 12.04 -5.05 1.65
N ILE A 121 10.71 -4.90 1.71
CA ILE A 121 9.87 -5.50 2.75
C ILE A 121 10.01 -7.02 2.73
N HIS A 122 9.87 -7.64 1.56
CA HIS A 122 10.01 -9.09 1.42
C HIS A 122 11.40 -9.58 1.86
N ALA A 123 12.47 -8.91 1.45
CA ALA A 123 13.83 -9.25 1.88
C ALA A 123 14.01 -9.10 3.40
N ALA A 124 13.41 -8.07 4.01
CA ALA A 124 13.43 -7.88 5.47
C ALA A 124 12.66 -8.98 6.18
N VAL A 125 11.51 -9.41 5.65
CA VAL A 125 10.72 -10.54 6.18
C VAL A 125 11.53 -11.84 6.14
N LEU A 126 12.16 -12.15 5.02
CA LEU A 126 13.00 -13.35 4.86
C LEU A 126 14.22 -13.37 5.79
N SER A 127 14.77 -12.21 6.13
CA SER A 127 15.90 -12.07 7.04
C SER A 127 15.51 -11.86 8.51
N SER A 128 14.22 -11.92 8.83
CA SER A 128 13.72 -11.76 10.19
C SER A 128 14.23 -12.86 11.11
N THR A 129 14.62 -12.49 12.33
CA THR A 129 15.19 -13.39 13.34
C THR A 129 14.46 -13.26 14.67
N GLY A 130 14.79 -14.13 15.64
CA GLY A 130 14.21 -14.11 16.97
C GLY A 130 12.86 -14.80 17.05
N ASP A 131 12.11 -14.44 18.06
CA ASP A 131 10.84 -15.07 18.41
C ASP A 131 9.69 -14.09 18.29
N ILE A 132 8.48 -14.63 18.08
CA ILE A 132 7.23 -13.92 18.31
C ILE A 132 6.64 -14.42 19.64
N GLU A 133 6.38 -13.49 20.54
CA GLU A 133 5.77 -13.74 21.84
C GLU A 133 4.30 -13.36 21.79
N TYR A 134 3.43 -14.29 22.23
CA TYR A 134 1.99 -14.08 22.23
C TYR A 134 1.51 -13.75 23.62
N CYS A 135 0.66 -12.75 23.74
CA CYS A 135 -0.01 -12.33 24.95
C CYS A 135 -1.50 -12.21 24.70
N ARG A 136 -2.31 -12.58 25.68
CA ARG A 136 -3.74 -12.24 25.70
C ARG A 136 -4.00 -11.12 26.67
N PRO A 137 -4.79 -10.09 26.27
CA PRO A 137 -5.20 -9.03 27.17
C PRO A 137 -5.95 -9.57 28.39
N PHE A 138 -5.83 -8.86 29.48
CA PHE A 138 -6.50 -9.18 30.76
C PHE A 138 -8.01 -9.35 30.56
N GLY A 139 -8.57 -10.42 31.08
CA GLY A 139 -10.00 -10.74 31.01
C GLY A 139 -10.43 -11.57 29.81
N LEU A 140 -9.52 -11.93 28.90
CA LEU A 140 -9.80 -12.77 27.73
C LEU A 140 -9.33 -14.23 27.89
N ASP A 141 -8.88 -14.62 29.06
CA ASP A 141 -8.46 -16.00 29.35
C ASP A 141 -9.64 -16.95 29.18
N ALA A 142 -9.44 -17.98 28.37
CA ALA A 142 -10.45 -18.97 28.06
C ALA A 142 -11.07 -19.59 29.32
N ALA A 143 -12.37 -19.50 29.40
CA ALA A 143 -13.25 -20.29 30.29
C ALA A 143 -12.73 -20.57 31.70
N GLY A 144 -12.96 -19.66 32.65
CA GLY A 144 -13.22 -20.03 34.03
C GLY A 144 -12.03 -20.14 34.98
N GLY A 145 -10.95 -19.44 34.77
CA GLY A 145 -9.87 -19.29 35.74
C GLY A 145 -9.85 -17.91 36.36
N SER A 146 -10.24 -17.75 37.62
CA SER A 146 -10.00 -16.56 38.43
C SER A 146 -8.51 -16.48 38.79
N GLY A 147 -7.68 -16.15 37.79
CA GLY A 147 -6.25 -15.95 38.00
C GLY A 147 -5.96 -14.47 38.17
N SER A 148 -5.43 -14.10 39.35
CA SER A 148 -4.79 -12.82 39.62
C SER A 148 -3.47 -12.72 38.83
N GLY A 149 -3.54 -12.77 37.48
CA GLY A 149 -2.40 -12.62 36.59
C GLY A 149 -2.07 -11.16 36.36
N SER A 150 -0.81 -10.82 36.36
CA SER A 150 -0.32 -9.52 35.94
C SER A 150 -0.80 -9.24 34.54
N PRO A 151 -1.15 -7.96 34.17
CA PRO A 151 -1.54 -7.61 32.81
C PRO A 151 -0.44 -8.04 31.83
N GLY A 152 -0.81 -8.72 30.76
CA GLY A 152 0.11 -9.15 29.70
C GLY A 152 0.89 -10.42 30.00
N SER A 153 0.25 -11.50 30.50
CA SER A 153 0.94 -12.80 30.60
C SER A 153 1.26 -13.33 29.20
N VAL A 154 2.56 -13.53 28.92
CA VAL A 154 3.00 -14.24 27.70
C VAL A 154 2.50 -15.67 27.77
N LEU A 155 1.60 -16.06 26.86
CA LEU A 155 1.00 -17.39 26.84
C LEU A 155 1.86 -18.42 26.13
N THR A 156 2.43 -18.01 25.00
CA THR A 156 3.24 -18.88 24.14
C THR A 156 4.35 -18.08 23.46
N ARG A 157 5.37 -18.81 23.01
CA ARG A 157 6.45 -18.26 22.19
C ARG A 157 6.72 -19.25 21.07
N GLU A 158 6.94 -18.74 19.87
CA GLU A 158 7.44 -19.52 18.74
C GLU A 158 8.52 -18.73 17.99
N THR A 159 9.32 -19.39 17.17
CA THR A 159 10.28 -18.66 16.35
C THR A 159 9.53 -17.80 15.33
N LEU A 160 10.02 -16.59 15.09
CA LEU A 160 9.44 -15.71 14.09
C LEU A 160 9.46 -16.37 12.70
N LYS A 161 10.49 -17.19 12.42
CA LYS A 161 10.53 -18.00 11.20
C LYS A 161 9.35 -18.98 11.11
N SER A 162 9.03 -19.72 12.15
CA SER A 162 7.88 -20.66 12.15
C SER A 162 6.56 -19.95 11.92
N TYR A 163 6.40 -18.76 12.53
CA TYR A 163 5.24 -17.91 12.30
C TYR A 163 5.13 -17.49 10.82
N LEU A 164 6.23 -17.02 10.22
CA LEU A 164 6.24 -16.57 8.80
C LEU A 164 6.01 -17.73 7.83
N ASP A 165 6.54 -18.91 8.11
CA ASP A 165 6.28 -20.12 7.32
C ASP A 165 4.79 -20.53 7.36
N ALA A 166 4.12 -20.32 8.48
CA ALA A 166 2.68 -20.57 8.64
C ALA A 166 1.79 -19.44 8.10
N HIS A 167 2.33 -18.22 8.00
CA HIS A 167 1.62 -17.01 7.53
C HIS A 167 2.42 -16.37 6.39
N PRO A 168 2.42 -16.97 5.20
CA PRO A 168 3.26 -16.54 4.08
C PRO A 168 2.91 -15.14 3.53
N GLY A 169 1.84 -14.53 3.99
CA GLY A 169 1.49 -13.17 3.63
C GLY A 169 1.31 -12.97 2.14
N LEU A 170 1.91 -11.91 1.60
CA LEU A 170 1.89 -11.60 0.17
C LEU A 170 2.51 -12.71 -0.69
N ALA A 171 3.45 -13.50 -0.16
CA ALA A 171 4.04 -14.64 -0.87
C ALA A 171 3.05 -15.79 -1.13
N ALA A 172 1.91 -15.82 -0.43
CA ALA A 172 0.90 -16.87 -0.60
C ALA A 172 0.37 -16.93 -2.04
N SER A 173 0.19 -15.80 -2.70
CA SER A 173 -0.30 -15.73 -4.09
C SER A 173 0.74 -16.32 -5.07
N ALA A 174 2.01 -16.01 -4.88
CA ALA A 174 3.08 -16.57 -5.72
C ALA A 174 3.21 -18.09 -5.54
N ALA A 175 3.07 -18.60 -4.32
CA ALA A 175 3.06 -20.05 -4.06
C ALA A 175 1.87 -20.76 -4.72
N LEU A 176 0.71 -20.11 -4.79
CA LEU A 176 -0.51 -20.70 -5.35
C LEU A 176 -0.60 -20.59 -6.87
N TYR A 177 -0.26 -19.44 -7.43
CA TYR A 177 -0.46 -19.12 -8.86
C TYR A 177 0.85 -19.11 -9.67
N GLY A 178 2.01 -19.17 -9.02
CA GLY A 178 3.31 -18.92 -9.64
C GLY A 178 3.51 -17.46 -10.08
N ALA A 179 2.69 -16.55 -9.58
CA ALA A 179 2.69 -15.13 -9.91
C ALA A 179 1.98 -14.29 -8.83
N GLY A 180 2.27 -12.98 -8.81
CA GLY A 180 1.66 -12.00 -7.89
C GLY A 180 2.37 -11.92 -6.54
N PRO A 181 2.13 -10.83 -5.73
CA PRO A 181 1.20 -9.70 -5.98
C PRO A 181 1.49 -8.91 -7.25
N VAL A 182 0.46 -8.19 -7.71
CA VAL A 182 0.53 -7.39 -8.93
C VAL A 182 0.59 -5.90 -8.56
N ILE A 183 1.61 -5.20 -9.05
CA ILE A 183 1.75 -3.75 -8.89
C ILE A 183 1.33 -3.09 -10.20
N ILE A 184 0.44 -2.09 -10.11
CA ILE A 184 -0.07 -1.33 -11.25
C ILE A 184 0.39 0.11 -11.14
N GLY A 185 1.27 0.53 -12.06
CA GLY A 185 1.61 1.92 -12.30
C GLY A 185 0.86 2.48 -13.50
N SER A 186 0.43 3.73 -13.42
CA SER A 186 -0.24 4.41 -14.52
C SER A 186 0.03 5.90 -14.50
N ASP A 187 0.11 6.48 -15.70
CA ASP A 187 0.20 7.93 -15.89
C ASP A 187 -0.60 8.36 -17.11
N SER A 188 -1.12 9.61 -17.11
CA SER A 188 -2.00 10.10 -18.17
C SER A 188 -1.64 11.53 -18.59
N LEU A 189 -1.67 11.77 -19.90
CA LEU A 189 -1.47 13.08 -20.51
C LEU A 189 -2.54 13.35 -21.57
N PHE A 190 -3.03 14.58 -21.62
CA PHE A 190 -3.96 15.03 -22.63
C PHE A 190 -3.23 15.86 -23.69
N GLU A 191 -3.46 15.56 -24.97
CA GLU A 191 -2.81 16.20 -26.11
C GLU A 191 -3.86 16.78 -27.06
N ILE A 192 -3.71 18.06 -27.43
CA ILE A 192 -4.47 18.71 -28.50
C ILE A 192 -3.49 19.36 -29.46
N SER A 193 -3.61 19.04 -30.75
CA SER A 193 -2.80 19.66 -31.84
C SER A 193 -1.28 19.58 -31.62
N GLY A 194 -0.81 18.60 -30.84
CA GLY A 194 0.60 18.40 -30.49
C GLY A 194 1.03 19.07 -29.17
N ASP A 195 0.16 19.87 -28.56
CA ASP A 195 0.41 20.49 -27.28
C ASP A 195 -0.08 19.58 -26.14
N ILE A 196 0.72 19.43 -25.10
CA ILE A 196 0.40 18.60 -23.92
C ILE A 196 -0.20 19.47 -22.81
N TYR A 197 -1.38 19.08 -22.36
CA TYR A 197 -2.11 19.73 -21.28
C TYR A 197 -2.04 18.89 -20.00
N GLY A 198 -1.23 19.31 -19.03
CA GLY A 198 -1.25 18.78 -17.66
C GLY A 198 -2.39 19.38 -16.83
N LYS A 199 -2.30 19.30 -15.51
CA LYS A 199 -3.21 20.00 -14.60
C LYS A 199 -3.08 21.51 -14.74
N PRO A 200 -4.18 22.28 -14.77
CA PRO A 200 -4.10 23.75 -14.92
C PRO A 200 -3.69 24.47 -13.64
N HIS A 201 -4.04 23.93 -12.47
CA HIS A 201 -3.81 24.48 -11.13
C HIS A 201 -4.43 25.86 -10.85
N THR A 202 -4.70 26.66 -11.86
CA THR A 202 -5.31 27.99 -11.72
C THR A 202 -6.56 28.15 -12.58
N PRO A 203 -7.57 28.94 -12.10
CA PRO A 203 -8.77 29.23 -12.86
C PRO A 203 -8.50 29.85 -14.23
N GLU A 204 -7.51 30.76 -14.32
CA GLU A 204 -7.16 31.46 -15.57
C GLU A 204 -6.62 30.47 -16.61
N THR A 205 -5.74 29.57 -16.20
CA THR A 205 -5.20 28.53 -17.08
C THR A 205 -6.29 27.56 -17.53
N ALA A 206 -7.17 27.16 -16.61
CA ALA A 206 -8.29 26.28 -16.92
C ALA A 206 -9.24 26.93 -17.94
N ARG A 207 -9.57 28.22 -17.76
CA ARG A 207 -10.43 28.97 -18.68
C ARG A 207 -9.87 29.00 -20.13
N LEU A 208 -8.60 29.37 -20.26
CA LEU A 208 -7.93 29.40 -21.56
C LEU A 208 -7.96 28.06 -22.27
N ARG A 209 -7.66 26.99 -21.52
CA ARG A 209 -7.64 25.61 -22.05
C ARG A 209 -9.04 25.15 -22.46
N LEU A 210 -10.06 25.34 -21.62
CA LEU A 210 -11.44 24.98 -21.94
C LEU A 210 -11.96 25.75 -23.18
N GLN A 211 -11.60 27.03 -23.34
CA GLN A 211 -11.92 27.78 -24.56
C GLN A 211 -11.26 27.19 -25.81
N GLN A 212 -10.01 26.72 -25.70
CA GLN A 212 -9.30 26.06 -26.80
C GLN A 212 -9.87 24.68 -27.13
N MET A 213 -10.44 23.99 -26.16
CA MET A 213 -11.00 22.65 -26.27
C MET A 213 -12.42 22.66 -26.88
N ARG A 214 -13.16 23.74 -26.78
CA ARG A 214 -14.54 23.89 -27.25
C ARG A 214 -14.71 23.45 -28.70
N GLY A 215 -15.57 22.47 -28.95
CA GLY A 215 -15.90 22.00 -30.31
C GLY A 215 -14.78 21.26 -31.03
N VAL A 216 -13.64 21.00 -30.38
CA VAL A 216 -12.52 20.27 -30.98
C VAL A 216 -12.29 18.93 -30.27
N GLY A 217 -11.45 18.08 -30.85
CA GLY A 217 -11.04 16.83 -30.28
C GLY A 217 -9.59 16.86 -29.79
N GLY A 218 -9.31 16.09 -28.75
CA GLY A 218 -7.97 15.82 -28.26
C GLY A 218 -7.75 14.33 -28.00
N VAL A 219 -6.55 13.96 -27.65
CA VAL A 219 -6.17 12.58 -27.34
C VAL A 219 -5.71 12.48 -25.91
N LEU A 220 -6.34 11.62 -25.14
CA LEU A 220 -5.82 11.21 -23.84
C LEU A 220 -4.98 9.94 -24.01
N TRP A 221 -3.72 10.07 -23.66
CA TRP A 221 -2.77 8.98 -23.59
C TRP A 221 -2.65 8.49 -22.15
N THR A 222 -2.71 7.18 -21.94
CA THR A 222 -2.50 6.59 -20.61
C THR A 222 -1.54 5.43 -20.70
N GLY A 223 -0.39 5.56 -20.02
CA GLY A 223 0.59 4.51 -19.85
C GLY A 223 0.19 3.56 -18.73
N HIS A 224 0.46 2.28 -18.92
CA HIS A 224 0.19 1.23 -17.96
C HIS A 224 1.42 0.35 -17.82
N THR A 225 1.84 0.12 -16.58
CA THR A 225 2.87 -0.85 -16.23
C THR A 225 2.32 -1.77 -15.17
N VAL A 226 2.37 -3.07 -15.46
CA VAL A 226 1.93 -4.12 -14.54
C VAL A 226 3.13 -4.99 -14.22
N THR A 227 3.53 -5.01 -12.95
CA THR A 227 4.70 -5.74 -12.46
C THR A 227 4.25 -6.85 -11.53
N ASP A 228 4.74 -8.06 -11.76
CA ASP A 228 4.64 -9.17 -10.82
C ASP A 228 5.79 -9.05 -9.82
N LEU A 229 5.47 -8.88 -8.55
CA LEU A 229 6.45 -8.61 -7.49
C LEU A 229 7.45 -9.77 -7.31
N PHE A 230 6.99 -11.01 -7.38
CA PHE A 230 7.84 -12.17 -7.08
C PHE A 230 8.59 -12.72 -8.29
N THR A 231 8.00 -12.66 -9.48
CA THR A 231 8.69 -13.12 -10.69
C THR A 231 9.53 -12.04 -11.36
N GLY A 232 9.33 -10.78 -10.97
CA GLY A 232 9.96 -9.62 -11.60
C GLY A 232 9.48 -9.35 -13.03
N LYS A 233 8.49 -10.09 -13.55
CA LYS A 233 7.96 -9.89 -14.89
C LYS A 233 7.22 -8.57 -14.98
N VAL A 234 7.48 -7.82 -16.05
CA VAL A 234 6.88 -6.52 -16.32
C VAL A 234 6.16 -6.53 -17.66
N GLN A 235 4.92 -6.06 -17.66
CA GLN A 235 4.12 -5.91 -18.87
C GLN A 235 3.69 -4.44 -19.03
N ARG A 236 3.70 -3.95 -20.26
CA ARG A 236 3.47 -2.54 -20.59
C ARG A 236 2.45 -2.37 -21.69
N ALA A 237 1.65 -1.32 -21.62
CA ALA A 237 0.78 -0.89 -22.70
C ALA A 237 0.47 0.60 -22.59
N VAL A 238 0.26 1.25 -23.73
CA VAL A 238 -0.28 2.60 -23.80
C VAL A 238 -1.68 2.53 -24.39
N SER A 239 -2.67 3.11 -23.73
CA SER A 239 -3.99 3.33 -24.29
C SER A 239 -4.05 4.72 -24.94
N LYS A 240 -4.77 4.79 -26.05
CA LYS A 240 -5.12 6.00 -26.77
C LYS A 240 -6.62 6.14 -26.77
N SER A 241 -7.14 7.27 -26.30
CA SER A 241 -8.56 7.59 -26.37
C SER A 241 -8.76 8.98 -26.95
N ALA A 242 -9.50 9.07 -28.05
CA ALA A 242 -9.88 10.38 -28.59
C ALA A 242 -11.12 10.88 -27.84
N VAL A 243 -11.05 12.13 -27.38
CA VAL A 243 -12.13 12.82 -26.66
C VAL A 243 -12.56 14.00 -27.50
N HIS A 244 -13.84 14.07 -27.80
CA HIS A 244 -14.45 15.17 -28.56
C HIS A 244 -15.27 16.04 -27.63
N PHE A 245 -15.04 17.35 -27.67
CA PHE A 245 -15.73 18.29 -26.81
C PHE A 245 -16.97 18.86 -27.50
N ALA A 246 -17.97 19.16 -26.70
CA ALA A 246 -19.18 19.84 -27.13
C ALA A 246 -18.91 21.35 -27.42
N ASP A 247 -19.86 21.99 -28.04
CA ASP A 247 -19.88 23.44 -28.19
C ASP A 247 -20.59 24.05 -26.96
N TYR A 248 -19.83 24.40 -25.93
CA TYR A 248 -20.29 24.97 -24.66
C TYR A 248 -19.98 26.45 -24.56
N THR A 249 -20.70 27.19 -23.72
CA THR A 249 -20.58 28.65 -23.61
C THR A 249 -19.46 29.07 -22.63
N ASP A 250 -19.12 30.35 -22.61
CA ASP A 250 -18.19 30.92 -21.62
C ASP A 250 -18.80 30.89 -20.20
N ASP A 251 -20.14 31.03 -20.09
CA ASP A 251 -20.84 30.92 -18.80
C ASP A 251 -20.78 29.47 -18.25
N ASP A 252 -20.82 28.45 -19.13
CA ASP A 252 -20.62 27.05 -18.73
C ASP A 252 -19.18 26.84 -18.21
N ILE A 253 -18.18 27.41 -18.91
CA ILE A 253 -16.78 27.34 -18.50
C ILE A 253 -16.60 27.96 -17.10
N ASP A 254 -17.12 29.16 -16.88
CA ASP A 254 -16.96 29.86 -15.61
C ASP A 254 -17.66 29.13 -14.48
N SER A 255 -18.85 28.59 -14.73
CA SER A 255 -19.60 27.78 -13.78
C SER A 255 -18.84 26.50 -13.42
N TYR A 256 -18.22 25.85 -14.40
CA TYR A 256 -17.45 24.61 -14.18
C TYR A 256 -16.17 24.90 -13.39
N ILE A 257 -15.44 25.96 -13.72
CA ILE A 257 -14.24 26.36 -12.96
C ILE A 257 -14.57 26.68 -11.51
N ALA A 258 -15.70 27.32 -11.26
CA ALA A 258 -16.15 27.66 -9.90
C ALA A 258 -16.38 26.44 -9.01
N THR A 259 -16.58 25.24 -9.58
CA THR A 259 -16.65 23.97 -8.82
C THR A 259 -15.30 23.50 -8.29
N GLY A 260 -14.20 24.00 -8.84
CA GLY A 260 -12.84 23.52 -8.56
C GLY A 260 -12.44 22.22 -9.28
N GLU A 261 -13.41 21.44 -9.79
CA GLU A 261 -13.16 20.13 -10.40
C GLU A 261 -12.10 20.15 -11.52
N PRO A 262 -12.09 21.10 -12.48
CA PRO A 262 -11.13 21.09 -13.59
C PRO A 262 -9.69 21.41 -13.18
N LEU A 263 -9.45 21.93 -11.96
CA LEU A 263 -8.15 22.50 -11.61
C LEU A 263 -7.08 21.43 -11.34
N GLU A 264 -7.49 20.25 -10.85
CA GLU A 264 -6.58 19.19 -10.41
C GLU A 264 -6.59 17.95 -11.34
N VAL A 265 -7.11 18.09 -12.55
CA VAL A 265 -7.17 16.99 -13.53
C VAL A 265 -6.45 17.33 -14.84
N ALA A 266 -5.77 16.35 -15.43
CA ALA A 266 -5.11 16.52 -16.74
C ALA A 266 -6.16 16.81 -17.81
N GLY A 267 -5.91 17.85 -18.63
CA GLY A 267 -6.84 18.28 -19.68
C GLY A 267 -8.04 19.08 -19.18
N CYS A 268 -8.13 19.44 -17.90
CA CYS A 268 -9.20 20.29 -17.34
C CYS A 268 -10.61 19.69 -17.42
N PHE A 269 -10.77 18.39 -17.51
CA PHE A 269 -12.09 17.73 -17.56
C PHE A 269 -12.07 16.37 -16.88
N THR A 270 -13.25 15.91 -16.46
CA THR A 270 -13.50 14.55 -15.97
C THR A 270 -14.57 13.90 -16.84
N LEU A 271 -14.53 12.57 -16.98
CA LEU A 271 -15.57 11.78 -17.64
C LEU A 271 -16.64 11.31 -16.64
N GLU A 272 -16.25 11.17 -15.37
CA GLU A 272 -17.07 10.67 -14.27
C GLU A 272 -17.76 11.78 -13.43
N GLY A 273 -17.37 13.04 -13.64
CA GLY A 273 -17.86 14.18 -12.89
C GLY A 273 -18.69 15.19 -13.69
N ILE A 274 -18.70 16.45 -13.24
CA ILE A 274 -19.41 17.56 -13.88
C ILE A 274 -18.87 17.81 -15.28
N GLY A 275 -17.55 17.62 -15.48
CA GLY A 275 -16.89 17.76 -16.77
C GLY A 275 -17.44 16.87 -17.88
N SER A 276 -18.17 15.80 -17.54
CA SER A 276 -18.83 14.92 -18.53
C SER A 276 -19.81 15.66 -19.45
N ALA A 277 -20.42 16.75 -18.98
CA ALA A 277 -21.33 17.58 -19.77
C ALA A 277 -20.62 18.31 -20.93
N PHE A 278 -19.31 18.47 -20.87
CA PHE A 278 -18.47 19.11 -21.89
C PHE A 278 -17.98 18.14 -22.98
N ILE A 279 -18.26 16.84 -22.84
CA ILE A 279 -17.79 15.79 -23.75
C ILE A 279 -18.93 15.33 -24.65
N SER A 280 -18.75 15.41 -25.96
CA SER A 280 -19.74 14.95 -26.93
C SER A 280 -19.57 13.47 -27.28
N SER A 281 -18.32 12.96 -27.34
CA SER A 281 -18.04 11.54 -27.58
C SER A 281 -16.63 11.14 -27.17
N VAL A 282 -16.43 9.84 -26.95
CA VAL A 282 -15.14 9.20 -26.69
C VAL A 282 -14.95 8.03 -27.64
N GLU A 283 -13.81 7.98 -28.34
CA GLU A 283 -13.39 6.83 -29.14
C GLU A 283 -12.20 6.14 -28.46
N GLY A 284 -12.30 4.85 -28.18
CA GLY A 284 -11.28 4.08 -27.48
C GLY A 284 -11.76 3.54 -26.14
N SER A 285 -10.91 3.59 -25.10
CA SER A 285 -11.23 3.10 -23.76
C SER A 285 -11.80 4.21 -22.87
N PRO A 286 -13.09 4.18 -22.48
CA PRO A 286 -13.63 5.17 -21.54
C PRO A 286 -12.86 5.17 -20.20
N SER A 287 -12.56 3.99 -19.64
CA SER A 287 -11.75 3.92 -18.41
C SER A 287 -10.31 4.39 -18.60
N GLY A 288 -9.78 4.38 -19.84
CA GLY A 288 -8.50 5.00 -20.18
C GLY A 288 -8.53 6.52 -20.06
N VAL A 289 -9.68 7.14 -20.38
CA VAL A 289 -9.88 8.59 -20.18
C VAL A 289 -9.89 8.95 -18.70
N MET A 290 -10.41 8.08 -17.85
CA MET A 290 -10.42 8.24 -16.39
C MET A 290 -9.06 7.88 -15.74
N GLY A 291 -8.03 7.55 -16.55
CA GLY A 291 -6.65 7.38 -16.11
C GLY A 291 -6.20 5.94 -15.86
N LEU A 292 -7.04 4.92 -16.11
CA LEU A 292 -6.66 3.51 -16.06
C LEU A 292 -7.51 2.67 -17.02
N SER A 293 -6.95 2.26 -18.14
CA SER A 293 -7.69 1.43 -19.09
C SER A 293 -7.82 -0.02 -18.59
N ILE A 294 -8.95 -0.35 -18.00
CA ILE A 294 -9.24 -1.70 -17.47
C ILE A 294 -9.03 -2.79 -18.54
N PRO A 295 -9.47 -2.63 -19.82
CA PRO A 295 -9.18 -3.62 -20.85
C PRO A 295 -7.68 -3.85 -21.12
N HIS A 296 -6.85 -2.81 -21.03
CA HIS A 296 -5.40 -2.94 -21.18
C HIS A 296 -4.79 -3.62 -19.96
N VAL A 297 -5.11 -3.17 -18.76
CA VAL A 297 -4.62 -3.79 -17.52
C VAL A 297 -4.98 -5.28 -17.47
N LYS A 298 -6.22 -5.65 -17.84
CA LYS A 298 -6.62 -7.06 -17.93
C LYS A 298 -5.72 -7.88 -18.88
N LYS A 299 -5.39 -7.33 -20.06
CA LYS A 299 -4.47 -8.01 -21.01
C LYS A 299 -3.07 -8.18 -20.41
N LEU A 300 -2.56 -7.16 -19.73
CA LEU A 300 -1.23 -7.19 -19.10
C LEU A 300 -1.20 -8.24 -17.97
N VAL A 301 -2.21 -8.29 -17.13
CA VAL A 301 -2.36 -9.31 -16.08
C VAL A 301 -2.39 -10.72 -16.68
N ASN A 302 -3.17 -10.92 -17.74
CA ASN A 302 -3.23 -12.22 -18.41
C ASN A 302 -1.87 -12.61 -19.02
N SER A 303 -1.08 -11.63 -19.48
CA SER A 303 0.28 -11.86 -20.01
C SER A 303 1.29 -12.25 -18.92
N LEU A 304 0.99 -12.00 -17.65
CA LEU A 304 1.76 -12.51 -16.50
C LEU A 304 1.43 -13.96 -16.15
N GLY A 305 0.41 -14.56 -16.78
CA GLY A 305 -0.07 -15.91 -16.51
C GLY A 305 -1.20 -15.98 -15.47
N LEU A 306 -1.73 -14.83 -15.05
CA LEU A 306 -2.86 -14.71 -14.14
C LEU A 306 -4.15 -14.52 -14.94
N GLU A 307 -5.28 -15.01 -14.42
CA GLU A 307 -6.60 -14.65 -14.96
C GLU A 307 -7.15 -13.43 -14.22
N TRP A 308 -7.82 -12.52 -14.94
CA TRP A 308 -8.40 -11.30 -14.33
C TRP A 308 -9.25 -11.60 -13.08
N ARG A 309 -9.96 -12.73 -13.08
CA ARG A 309 -10.77 -13.18 -11.94
C ARG A 309 -9.95 -13.60 -10.72
N ASP A 310 -8.65 -13.87 -10.86
CA ASP A 310 -7.79 -14.21 -9.75
C ASP A 310 -7.50 -12.99 -8.86
N LEU A 311 -7.71 -11.78 -9.40
CA LEU A 311 -7.56 -10.52 -8.68
C LEU A 311 -8.84 -10.09 -7.95
N TRP A 312 -9.99 -10.73 -8.23
CA TRP A 312 -11.24 -10.34 -7.58
C TRP A 312 -11.22 -10.68 -6.10
N ASN A 313 -11.05 -9.67 -5.29
CA ASN A 313 -11.13 -9.75 -3.83
C ASN A 313 -12.43 -9.17 -3.28
N MET A 314 -13.42 -8.92 -4.13
CA MET A 314 -14.78 -8.44 -3.94
C MET A 314 -15.07 -8.09 -2.49
N ALA A 315 -14.64 -6.90 -2.07
CA ALA A 315 -14.98 -6.38 -0.75
C ALA A 315 -16.49 -6.51 -0.54
N LYS A 316 -16.88 -7.00 0.63
CA LYS A 316 -18.26 -6.96 1.10
C LYS A 316 -18.85 -5.62 0.68
N SER A 317 -19.99 -5.67 0.00
CA SER A 317 -20.59 -4.57 -0.76
C SER A 317 -20.33 -3.18 -0.16
N ARG A 318 -19.94 -2.22 -1.02
CA ARG A 318 -19.75 -0.80 -0.71
C ARG A 318 -20.81 -0.22 0.25
N SER A 319 -22.07 -0.71 0.15
CA SER A 319 -23.19 -0.36 1.01
C SER A 319 -23.10 -0.83 2.46
N ALA A 320 -22.46 -1.95 2.75
CA ALA A 320 -22.33 -2.45 4.13
C ALA A 320 -21.18 -1.78 4.89
N GLN A 321 -20.17 -1.31 4.19
CA GLN A 321 -18.98 -0.71 4.78
C GLN A 321 -19.11 0.82 4.95
N GLU A 322 -19.75 1.51 3.99
CA GLU A 322 -20.13 2.92 4.14
C GLU A 322 -21.26 3.10 5.16
N GLN A 323 -22.19 2.15 5.24
CA GLN A 323 -23.23 2.14 6.28
C GLN A 323 -22.66 1.74 7.65
N GLY A 324 -21.76 0.75 7.71
CA GLY A 324 -21.11 0.33 8.95
C GLY A 324 -20.24 1.42 9.58
N SER A 325 -19.47 2.17 8.79
CA SER A 325 -18.67 3.29 9.32
C SER A 325 -19.53 4.51 9.72
N ARG A 326 -20.68 4.74 9.08
CA ARG A 326 -21.61 5.84 9.45
C ARG A 326 -22.48 5.54 10.67
N ASP A 327 -22.91 4.29 10.83
CA ASP A 327 -23.82 3.90 11.92
C ASP A 327 -23.11 3.65 13.25
N TYR A 328 -21.76 3.46 13.22
CA TYR A 328 -20.98 3.13 14.42
C TYR A 328 -20.33 4.33 15.11
N LEU A 329 -20.29 5.50 14.48
CA LEU A 329 -19.70 6.67 15.12
C LEU A 329 -20.66 7.25 16.15
N SER A 330 -20.27 7.28 17.43
CA SER A 330 -20.95 8.06 18.47
C SER A 330 -20.94 9.55 18.10
N GLY A 331 -21.74 10.37 18.76
CA GLY A 331 -21.76 11.81 18.46
C GLY A 331 -20.40 12.51 18.62
N GLN A 332 -19.49 11.98 19.45
CA GLN A 332 -18.12 12.47 19.59
C GLN A 332 -17.23 11.94 18.46
N ASP A 333 -17.39 10.67 18.07
CA ASP A 333 -16.66 10.06 16.96
C ASP A 333 -17.04 10.69 15.61
N ARG A 334 -18.29 11.18 15.45
CA ARG A 334 -18.72 11.92 14.24
C ARG A 334 -18.04 13.28 14.11
N ARG A 335 -17.71 13.94 15.21
CA ARG A 335 -16.94 15.20 15.17
C ARG A 335 -15.48 14.93 14.81
N ALA A 336 -14.88 13.92 15.42
CA ALA A 336 -13.52 13.50 15.07
C ALA A 336 -13.43 13.04 13.60
N ALA A 337 -14.42 12.29 13.10
CA ALA A 337 -14.47 11.87 11.69
C ALA A 337 -14.75 13.03 10.71
N ALA A 338 -15.41 14.12 11.17
CA ALA A 338 -15.62 15.32 10.36
C ALA A 338 -14.35 16.19 10.23
N GLU A 339 -13.32 15.91 11.04
CA GLU A 339 -12.02 16.59 11.02
C GLU A 339 -10.95 15.74 10.31
N VAL A 340 -11.30 14.52 9.83
CA VAL A 340 -10.40 13.69 9.01
C VAL A 340 -10.20 14.38 7.66
N PRO A 341 -8.97 14.65 7.23
CA PRO A 341 -8.70 15.23 5.93
C PRO A 341 -9.34 14.43 4.80
N ASP A 342 -9.86 15.11 3.78
CA ASP A 342 -10.50 14.49 2.61
C ASP A 342 -9.54 13.58 1.83
N ASP A 343 -8.23 13.76 2.02
CA ASP A 343 -7.16 13.01 1.35
C ASP A 343 -6.84 11.66 2.02
N ASN A 344 -7.50 11.31 3.12
CA ASN A 344 -7.25 10.05 3.81
C ASN A 344 -7.67 8.86 2.95
N ILE A 345 -6.67 8.10 2.51
CA ILE A 345 -6.84 6.95 1.61
C ILE A 345 -7.26 5.74 2.45
N THR A 346 -8.49 5.25 2.24
CA THR A 346 -8.94 4.00 2.87
C THR A 346 -8.26 2.81 2.19
N GLN A 347 -7.48 2.04 2.96
CA GLN A 347 -6.79 0.83 2.51
C GLN A 347 -7.70 -0.41 2.59
N PRO A 348 -7.41 -1.50 1.85
CA PRO A 348 -7.98 -2.80 2.12
C PRO A 348 -7.60 -3.20 3.56
N GLY A 349 -8.57 -3.61 4.37
CA GLY A 349 -8.32 -3.90 5.77
C GLY A 349 -8.67 -2.78 6.73
N ASP A 350 -8.90 -1.55 6.27
CA ASP A 350 -9.40 -0.46 7.10
C ASP A 350 -10.82 -0.71 7.57
N GLY A 351 -11.05 -0.48 8.85
CA GLY A 351 -12.36 -0.60 9.45
C GLY A 351 -12.30 -0.91 10.95
N TRP A 352 -13.41 -0.68 11.63
CA TRP A 352 -13.55 -0.93 13.05
C TRP A 352 -14.12 -2.31 13.33
N ILE A 353 -13.47 -3.08 14.21
CA ILE A 353 -13.95 -4.37 14.71
C ILE A 353 -14.38 -4.22 16.18
N PRO A 354 -15.64 -4.58 16.54
CA PRO A 354 -16.03 -4.73 17.92
C PRO A 354 -15.28 -5.93 18.53
N CYS A 355 -14.67 -5.72 19.71
CA CYS A 355 -13.88 -6.74 20.37
C CYS A 355 -14.57 -7.22 21.66
N VAL A 356 -14.30 -8.46 22.04
CA VAL A 356 -14.76 -9.06 23.30
C VAL A 356 -14.17 -8.38 24.54
N CYS A 357 -13.09 -7.60 24.38
CA CYS A 357 -12.54 -6.76 25.46
C CYS A 357 -13.41 -5.52 25.78
N GLY A 358 -14.50 -5.32 25.07
CA GLY A 358 -15.42 -4.18 25.25
C GLY A 358 -15.05 -2.93 24.48
N HIS A 359 -13.96 -2.94 23.73
CA HIS A 359 -13.51 -1.84 22.89
C HIS A 359 -13.71 -2.15 21.41
N LYS A 360 -13.60 -1.14 20.56
CA LYS A 360 -13.44 -1.30 19.11
C LYS A 360 -11.99 -1.11 18.76
N HIS A 361 -11.52 -1.92 17.82
CA HIS A 361 -10.14 -1.84 17.31
C HIS A 361 -10.14 -1.54 15.82
N TRP A 362 -9.17 -0.76 15.38
CA TRP A 362 -8.95 -0.43 13.97
C TRP A 362 -8.19 -1.54 13.27
N GLY A 363 -8.62 -1.88 12.05
CA GLY A 363 -8.03 -2.90 11.19
C GLY A 363 -8.85 -4.21 11.14
N LEU A 364 -9.48 -4.48 9.98
CA LEU A 364 -10.31 -5.68 9.77
C LEU A 364 -9.49 -6.98 9.85
N ASN A 365 -8.20 -6.92 9.51
CA ASN A 365 -7.27 -8.04 9.53
C ASN A 365 -6.32 -8.00 10.74
N GLY A 366 -6.59 -7.12 11.71
CA GLY A 366 -5.66 -6.75 12.77
C GLY A 366 -4.83 -5.53 12.41
N ALA A 367 -3.90 -5.18 13.29
CA ALA A 367 -2.99 -4.04 13.09
C ALA A 367 -1.57 -4.42 13.51
N ALA A 368 -0.58 -3.69 12.98
CA ALA A 368 0.82 -3.90 13.35
C ALA A 368 1.63 -2.60 13.23
N GLY A 369 2.72 -2.50 14.00
CA GLY A 369 3.62 -1.37 13.94
C GLY A 369 5.06 -1.76 14.23
N VAL A 370 6.02 -0.90 13.85
CA VAL A 370 7.45 -1.14 14.06
C VAL A 370 7.95 -0.35 15.26
N MET A 371 8.50 -1.06 16.23
CA MET A 371 9.35 -0.48 17.28
C MET A 371 10.80 -0.54 16.78
N LEU A 372 11.26 0.52 16.13
CA LEU A 372 12.64 0.63 15.67
C LEU A 372 13.53 1.12 16.81
N VAL A 373 14.52 0.31 17.13
CA VAL A 373 15.44 0.53 18.28
C VAL A 373 16.83 0.87 17.76
N ARG A 374 17.41 1.95 18.27
CA ARG A 374 18.82 2.28 18.11
C ARG A 374 19.59 1.77 19.32
N THR A 375 20.73 1.14 19.07
CA THR A 375 21.58 0.58 20.12
C THR A 375 22.91 1.33 20.22
N ASP A 376 23.50 1.31 21.39
CA ASP A 376 24.88 1.74 21.59
C ASP A 376 25.84 0.74 20.91
N PRO A 377 26.74 1.19 20.02
CA PRO A 377 27.59 0.28 19.25
C PRO A 377 28.58 -0.54 20.11
N GLY A 378 28.95 -0.05 21.28
CA GLY A 378 29.91 -0.72 22.16
C GLY A 378 29.29 -1.74 23.10
N THR A 379 28.05 -1.48 23.54
CA THR A 379 27.37 -2.29 24.56
C THR A 379 26.17 -3.07 24.04
N GLY A 380 25.67 -2.75 22.83
CA GLY A 380 24.43 -3.29 22.29
C GLY A 380 23.16 -2.86 23.04
N ARG A 381 23.25 -1.99 24.03
CA ARG A 381 22.09 -1.55 24.82
C ARG A 381 21.20 -0.61 24.03
N PRO A 382 19.86 -0.74 24.18
CA PRO A 382 18.91 0.20 23.58
C PRO A 382 19.16 1.62 24.10
N THR A 383 19.22 2.59 23.18
CA THR A 383 19.42 4.01 23.53
C THR A 383 18.23 4.87 23.14
N HIS A 384 17.64 4.64 21.99
CA HIS A 384 16.49 5.40 21.45
C HIS A 384 15.50 4.49 20.76
N ILE A 385 14.25 4.97 20.65
CA ILE A 385 13.18 4.34 19.86
C ILE A 385 12.59 5.41 18.96
N VAL A 386 12.20 5.03 17.74
CA VAL A 386 11.39 5.90 16.87
C VAL A 386 9.97 5.97 17.42
N MET A 387 9.51 7.18 17.69
CA MET A 387 8.17 7.48 18.17
C MET A 387 7.49 8.49 17.25
N GLN A 388 6.19 8.27 17.06
CA GLN A 388 5.28 9.09 16.27
C GLN A 388 4.38 9.89 17.19
N HIS A 389 4.34 11.20 17.04
CA HIS A 389 3.37 12.07 17.70
C HIS A 389 2.11 12.15 16.84
N ARG A 390 1.05 11.52 17.28
CA ARG A 390 -0.20 11.37 16.54
C ARG A 390 -0.90 12.70 16.31
N ALA A 391 -1.41 12.91 15.12
CA ALA A 391 -2.18 14.12 14.77
C ALA A 391 -3.38 14.31 15.72
N ALA A 392 -3.73 15.55 15.98
CA ALA A 392 -4.77 15.91 16.96
C ALA A 392 -6.16 15.35 16.61
N TRP A 393 -6.44 15.12 15.34
CA TRP A 393 -7.71 14.59 14.84
C TRP A 393 -7.80 13.04 14.91
N SER A 394 -6.68 12.35 15.08
CA SER A 394 -6.64 10.88 15.15
C SER A 394 -7.11 10.35 16.51
N ALA A 395 -7.39 9.06 16.59
CA ALA A 395 -7.76 8.41 17.86
C ALA A 395 -6.63 8.60 18.89
N GLU A 396 -6.96 9.09 20.09
CA GLU A 396 -6.01 9.52 21.13
C GLU A 396 -4.97 10.54 20.61
N GLY A 397 -5.40 11.50 19.77
CA GLY A 397 -4.53 12.52 19.19
C GLY A 397 -3.70 13.29 20.21
N GLY A 398 -2.50 13.72 19.81
CA GLY A 398 -1.53 14.36 20.69
C GLY A 398 -0.86 13.43 21.69
N THR A 399 -0.87 12.11 21.42
CA THR A 399 -0.11 11.10 22.17
C THR A 399 1.02 10.55 21.30
N TRP A 400 2.00 9.94 21.98
CA TRP A 400 3.13 9.29 21.33
C TRP A 400 2.90 7.78 21.25
N GLY A 401 3.10 7.19 20.08
CA GLY A 401 3.07 5.76 19.79
C GLY A 401 4.21 5.36 18.85
N ILE A 402 4.22 4.12 18.43
CA ILE A 402 5.09 3.65 17.34
C ILE A 402 4.37 3.82 16.00
N PRO A 403 5.08 4.01 14.87
CA PRO A 403 4.48 3.98 13.54
C PRO A 403 3.80 2.65 13.26
N GLY A 404 2.56 2.66 12.77
CA GLY A 404 1.83 1.44 12.47
C GLY A 404 0.32 1.64 12.31
N GLY A 405 -0.31 0.73 11.58
CA GLY A 405 -1.72 0.80 11.20
C GLY A 405 -2.34 -0.56 10.89
N ALA A 406 -3.41 -0.55 10.11
CA ALA A 406 -4.17 -1.74 9.74
C ALA A 406 -3.42 -2.64 8.76
N LEU A 407 -3.55 -3.95 8.94
CA LEU A 407 -3.05 -4.92 7.96
C LEU A 407 -3.92 -4.90 6.71
N SER A 408 -3.31 -4.73 5.54
CA SER A 408 -3.97 -4.87 4.26
C SER A 408 -4.32 -6.33 3.96
N ASP A 409 -5.23 -6.55 3.00
CA ASP A 409 -5.62 -7.88 2.58
C ASP A 409 -4.40 -8.68 2.06
N GLY A 410 -4.18 -9.85 2.63
CA GLY A 410 -3.12 -10.77 2.25
C GLY A 410 -1.76 -10.50 2.90
N GLU A 411 -1.60 -9.47 3.72
CA GLU A 411 -0.37 -9.22 4.48
C GLU A 411 -0.30 -10.08 5.74
N ASN A 412 0.92 -10.53 6.10
CA ASN A 412 1.19 -10.95 7.47
C ASN A 412 1.57 -9.74 8.34
N ALA A 413 1.64 -9.95 9.66
CA ALA A 413 1.85 -8.84 10.60
C ALA A 413 3.20 -8.13 10.43
N VAL A 414 4.24 -8.84 9.97
CA VAL A 414 5.57 -8.23 9.74
C VAL A 414 5.56 -7.39 8.48
N GLU A 415 4.95 -7.88 7.39
CA GLU A 415 4.79 -7.12 6.14
C GLU A 415 4.02 -5.82 6.38
N GLY A 416 2.86 -5.90 7.06
CA GLY A 416 2.05 -4.73 7.37
C GLY A 416 2.78 -3.71 8.24
N ALA A 417 3.46 -4.16 9.31
CA ALA A 417 4.26 -3.26 10.15
C ALA A 417 5.36 -2.52 9.36
N LEU A 418 6.08 -3.24 8.49
CA LEU A 418 7.14 -2.65 7.66
C LEU A 418 6.57 -1.68 6.63
N ARG A 419 5.40 -1.98 6.03
CA ARG A 419 4.72 -1.07 5.10
C ARG A 419 4.26 0.20 5.79
N GLU A 420 3.54 0.09 6.90
CA GLU A 420 3.06 1.24 7.68
C GLU A 420 4.22 2.14 8.14
N SER A 421 5.30 1.54 8.66
CA SER A 421 6.46 2.31 9.09
C SER A 421 7.16 3.06 7.94
N TRP A 422 7.10 2.51 6.72
CA TRP A 422 7.55 3.23 5.53
C TRP A 422 6.57 4.34 5.13
N GLU A 423 5.28 4.06 5.11
CA GLU A 423 4.24 5.00 4.65
C GLU A 423 4.10 6.20 5.59
N GLU A 424 4.13 5.99 6.91
CA GLU A 424 4.00 7.05 7.91
C GLU A 424 5.31 7.73 8.27
N ALA A 425 6.38 6.94 8.46
CA ALA A 425 7.63 7.41 9.08
C ALA A 425 8.84 7.43 8.15
N GLY A 426 8.69 7.01 6.88
CA GLY A 426 9.80 6.96 5.93
C GLY A 426 10.90 5.97 6.32
N ILE A 427 10.63 4.95 7.14
CA ILE A 427 11.61 3.96 7.59
C ILE A 427 11.82 2.91 6.50
N PRO A 428 12.99 2.86 5.83
CA PRO A 428 13.22 1.91 4.76
C PRO A 428 13.41 0.48 5.32
N ALA A 429 12.59 -0.47 4.91
CA ALA A 429 12.72 -1.87 5.32
C ALA A 429 14.09 -2.48 4.97
N GLY A 430 14.77 -1.95 3.92
CA GLY A 430 16.12 -2.33 3.53
C GLY A 430 17.21 -2.02 4.56
N ASP A 431 17.00 -1.00 5.41
CA ASP A 431 17.99 -0.47 6.35
C ASP A 431 17.82 -1.00 7.77
N ILE A 432 16.77 -1.79 8.00
CA ILE A 432 16.45 -2.35 9.33
C ILE A 432 16.43 -3.87 9.31
N GLN A 433 16.71 -4.46 10.46
CA GLN A 433 16.63 -5.89 10.73
C GLN A 433 15.56 -6.15 11.78
N VAL A 434 14.59 -6.98 11.43
CA VAL A 434 13.59 -7.49 12.39
C VAL A 434 14.26 -8.53 13.29
N ILE A 435 14.16 -8.33 14.60
CA ILE A 435 14.81 -9.15 15.62
C ILE A 435 13.82 -9.85 16.55
N GLY A 436 12.53 -9.62 16.40
CA GLY A 436 11.46 -10.27 17.16
C GLY A 436 10.14 -9.57 16.98
N ALA A 437 9.11 -10.12 17.59
CA ALA A 437 7.78 -9.52 17.61
C ALA A 437 7.03 -9.86 18.92
N TYR A 438 6.05 -9.03 19.24
CA TYR A 438 5.13 -9.22 20.34
C TYR A 438 3.70 -9.04 19.83
N ARG A 439 2.85 -10.06 20.01
CA ARG A 439 1.46 -10.06 19.55
C ARG A 439 0.50 -10.06 20.72
N GLU A 440 -0.30 -9.00 20.79
CA GLU A 440 -1.48 -8.91 21.63
C GLU A 440 -2.67 -9.56 20.92
N ASP A 441 -3.18 -10.65 21.45
CA ASP A 441 -4.28 -11.42 20.86
C ASP A 441 -5.59 -11.15 21.61
N HIS A 442 -6.50 -10.43 20.95
CA HIS A 442 -7.85 -10.14 21.42
C HIS A 442 -8.89 -11.15 20.89
N GLY A 443 -8.46 -12.25 20.27
CA GLY A 443 -9.34 -13.23 19.63
C GLY A 443 -9.75 -12.80 18.22
N PRO A 444 -10.79 -11.97 18.04
CA PRO A 444 -11.21 -11.53 16.70
C PRO A 444 -10.28 -10.49 16.08
N TRP A 445 -9.42 -9.87 16.86
CA TRP A 445 -8.47 -8.86 16.47
C TRP A 445 -7.14 -9.03 17.22
N SER A 446 -6.06 -8.55 16.65
CA SER A 446 -4.75 -8.56 17.29
C SER A 446 -3.92 -7.36 16.85
N TYR A 447 -3.03 -6.91 17.74
CA TYR A 447 -1.97 -5.97 17.42
C TYR A 447 -0.62 -6.66 17.50
N THR A 448 0.25 -6.44 16.49
CA THR A 448 1.61 -6.99 16.51
C THR A 448 2.64 -5.86 16.51
N THR A 449 3.39 -5.76 17.59
CA THR A 449 4.58 -4.89 17.67
C THR A 449 5.78 -5.64 17.13
N VAL A 450 6.25 -5.25 15.95
CA VAL A 450 7.47 -5.79 15.33
C VAL A 450 8.67 -5.02 15.85
N ILE A 451 9.64 -5.71 16.44
CA ILE A 451 10.84 -5.10 17.00
C ILE A 451 11.95 -5.22 15.96
N ALA A 452 12.53 -4.08 15.61
CA ALA A 452 13.60 -3.98 14.64
C ALA A 452 14.75 -3.11 15.16
N ARG A 453 15.92 -3.32 14.62
CA ARG A 453 17.12 -2.47 14.84
C ARG A 453 17.67 -1.97 13.51
N GLU A 454 18.43 -0.89 13.53
CA GLU A 454 19.20 -0.45 12.37
C GLU A 454 20.20 -1.54 11.96
N LYS A 455 20.37 -1.79 10.66
CA LYS A 455 21.43 -2.67 10.15
C LYS A 455 22.80 -2.03 10.36
N PRO A 456 23.88 -2.81 10.50
CA PRO A 456 25.23 -2.28 10.56
C PRO A 456 25.54 -1.35 9.39
N GLY A 457 26.00 -0.14 9.70
CA GLY A 457 26.33 0.89 8.70
C GLY A 457 25.14 1.68 8.15
N CYS A 458 23.92 1.32 8.48
CA CYS A 458 22.72 2.10 8.15
C CYS A 458 22.40 3.08 9.28
N ARG A 459 21.90 4.25 8.89
CA ARG A 459 21.37 5.25 9.82
C ARG A 459 20.02 5.73 9.30
N VAL A 460 18.98 5.41 10.03
CA VAL A 460 17.60 5.78 9.68
C VAL A 460 17.31 7.16 10.26
N GLU A 461 16.87 8.08 9.41
CA GLU A 461 16.37 9.39 9.82
C GLU A 461 14.87 9.45 9.49
N PRO A 462 13.99 9.15 10.46
CA PRO A 462 12.57 9.12 10.24
C PRO A 462 12.01 10.53 10.04
N TYR A 463 10.95 10.65 9.23
CA TYR A 463 10.27 11.91 8.96
C TYR A 463 8.78 11.64 8.66
N THR A 464 7.94 12.64 8.89
CA THR A 464 6.50 12.56 8.57
C THR A 464 6.28 12.50 7.07
N ARG A 465 5.47 11.55 6.61
CA ARG A 465 5.12 11.38 5.19
C ARG A 465 3.65 11.59 4.88
N ASP A 466 2.83 11.62 5.91
CA ASP A 466 1.38 11.82 5.83
C ASP A 466 0.91 12.82 6.89
N ASP A 467 -0.41 13.06 6.93
CA ASP A 467 -1.04 13.97 7.88
C ASP A 467 -1.48 13.30 9.19
N GLU A 468 -1.22 11.98 9.34
CA GLU A 468 -1.56 11.22 10.55
C GLU A 468 -0.57 11.49 11.69
N SER A 469 0.60 12.02 11.35
CA SER A 469 1.67 12.37 12.28
C SER A 469 1.96 13.86 12.26
N SER A 470 2.00 14.48 13.43
CA SER A 470 2.51 15.86 13.58
C SER A 470 4.03 15.91 13.68
N GLU A 471 4.65 14.83 14.17
CA GLU A 471 6.10 14.74 14.37
C GLU A 471 6.53 13.28 14.51
N ILE A 472 7.74 12.94 14.03
CA ILE A 472 8.35 11.61 14.22
C ILE A 472 9.81 11.82 14.65
N LEU A 473 10.17 11.25 15.80
CA LEU A 473 11.48 11.48 16.42
C LEU A 473 12.10 10.19 16.99
N TRP A 474 13.42 10.20 17.07
CA TRP A 474 14.16 9.32 17.95
C TRP A 474 14.08 9.83 19.40
N ILE A 475 13.40 9.11 20.28
CA ILE A 475 13.25 9.45 21.69
C ILE A 475 14.13 8.55 22.54
N PRO A 476 14.94 9.10 23.47
CA PRO A 476 15.73 8.29 24.39
C PRO A 476 14.86 7.35 25.23
N VAL A 477 15.29 6.10 25.39
CA VAL A 477 14.54 5.04 26.10
C VAL A 477 14.18 5.45 27.53
N ASP A 478 15.07 6.17 28.22
CA ASP A 478 14.86 6.68 29.58
C ASP A 478 13.84 7.82 29.64
N LYS A 479 13.51 8.46 28.51
CA LYS A 479 12.52 9.55 28.40
C LYS A 479 11.12 9.09 28.00
N ILE A 480 10.97 7.86 27.53
CA ILE A 480 9.68 7.33 27.12
C ILE A 480 8.61 7.42 28.24
N PRO A 481 8.92 7.10 29.53
CA PRO A 481 7.90 7.23 30.59
C PRO A 481 7.46 8.67 30.88
N ASP A 482 8.26 9.67 30.48
CA ASP A 482 8.03 11.09 30.80
C ASP A 482 7.10 11.77 29.80
N ILE A 483 6.81 11.14 28.65
CA ILE A 483 5.96 11.70 27.59
C ILE A 483 4.53 11.15 27.64
N ARG A 484 3.60 11.84 26.99
CA ARG A 484 2.19 11.41 26.92
C ARG A 484 2.04 10.28 25.90
N LEU A 485 2.13 9.04 26.36
CA LEU A 485 2.00 7.85 25.52
C LEU A 485 0.56 7.52 25.18
N LEU A 486 0.35 6.91 24.00
CA LEU A 486 -0.86 6.17 23.64
C LEU A 486 -1.20 5.16 24.76
N SER A 487 -2.47 5.04 25.13
CA SER A 487 -2.88 4.29 26.33
C SER A 487 -2.41 2.84 26.34
N ALA A 488 -2.58 2.12 25.23
CA ALA A 488 -2.11 0.75 25.08
C ALA A 488 -0.59 0.65 25.21
N PHE A 489 0.14 1.50 24.49
CA PHE A 489 1.60 1.54 24.53
C PHE A 489 2.16 1.86 25.93
N ARG A 490 1.51 2.77 26.68
CA ARG A 490 1.86 3.08 28.07
C ARG A 490 1.72 1.86 28.97
N HIS A 491 0.65 1.08 28.75
CA HIS A 491 0.39 -0.12 29.52
C HIS A 491 1.52 -1.15 29.34
N ASP A 492 1.95 -1.34 28.09
CA ASP A 492 2.91 -2.38 27.73
C ASP A 492 4.37 -1.94 27.84
N TRP A 493 4.64 -0.66 27.97
CA TRP A 493 6.00 -0.12 28.02
C TRP A 493 6.92 -0.79 29.05
N PRO A 494 6.48 -1.10 30.30
CA PRO A 494 7.34 -1.81 31.25
C PRO A 494 7.80 -3.17 30.76
N TYR A 495 6.99 -3.86 29.95
CA TYR A 495 7.35 -5.10 29.30
C TYR A 495 8.26 -4.85 28.09
N PHE A 496 7.92 -3.93 27.22
CA PHE A 496 8.71 -3.60 26.05
C PHE A 496 10.12 -3.16 26.38
N SER A 497 10.32 -2.39 27.46
CA SER A 497 11.66 -1.95 27.90
C SER A 497 12.58 -3.13 28.25
N GLN A 498 12.02 -4.22 28.80
CA GLN A 498 12.76 -5.45 29.10
C GLN A 498 12.96 -6.29 27.82
N LEU A 499 11.96 -6.39 26.97
CA LEU A 499 11.99 -7.16 25.73
C LEU A 499 13.05 -6.62 24.76
N ILE A 500 13.09 -5.30 24.52
CA ILE A 500 14.12 -4.70 23.66
C ILE A 500 15.53 -4.89 24.23
N GLY A 501 15.71 -4.83 25.55
CA GLY A 501 16.99 -5.10 26.20
C GLY A 501 17.47 -6.54 25.97
N ARG A 502 16.56 -7.53 26.02
CA ARG A 502 16.86 -8.95 25.76
C ARG A 502 17.20 -9.17 24.29
N LEU A 503 16.33 -8.76 23.37
CA LEU A 503 16.47 -9.01 21.95
C LEU A 503 17.72 -8.34 21.33
N THR A 504 18.08 -7.15 21.82
CA THR A 504 19.29 -6.46 21.34
C THR A 504 20.57 -7.08 21.90
N ALA A 505 20.55 -7.68 23.11
CA ALA A 505 21.70 -8.38 23.68
C ALA A 505 21.98 -9.73 22.97
N GLU A 506 20.95 -10.46 22.57
CA GLU A 506 21.07 -11.74 21.85
C GLU A 506 21.72 -11.57 20.47
N GLY A 507 21.46 -10.44 19.79
CA GLY A 507 22.02 -10.13 18.48
C GLY A 507 23.54 -9.87 18.47
N THR A 508 24.16 -9.56 19.62
CA THR A 508 25.61 -9.31 19.71
C THR A 508 26.43 -10.61 19.77
N HIS A 509 25.83 -11.75 20.08
CA HIS A 509 26.54 -13.05 20.20
C HIS A 509 26.61 -13.84 18.88
N THR A 510 25.81 -13.54 17.87
CA THR A 510 25.82 -14.25 16.58
C THR A 510 26.84 -13.68 15.59
N ASP A 511 27.16 -12.38 15.63
CA ASP A 511 28.13 -11.74 14.70
C ASP A 511 29.59 -12.13 14.96
N THR A 512 29.92 -12.72 16.11
CA THR A 512 31.32 -13.11 16.42
C THR A 512 31.69 -14.53 15.98
N ARG A 513 30.75 -15.34 15.47
CA ARG A 513 31.01 -16.72 15.04
C ARG A 513 31.26 -16.89 13.53
N GLU A 514 30.86 -15.93 12.68
CA GLU A 514 31.11 -15.99 11.24
C GLU A 514 32.40 -15.30 10.77
N ALA A 515 33.13 -14.61 11.66
CA ALA A 515 34.39 -13.95 11.32
C ALA A 515 35.64 -14.81 11.63
N GLY A 516 35.50 -16.10 11.90
CA GLY A 516 36.56 -16.98 12.38
C GLY A 516 36.65 -18.36 11.71
N GLU A 517 36.22 -18.51 10.44
CA GLU A 517 36.58 -19.67 9.59
C GLU A 517 37.03 -19.25 8.19
#